data_5e2c6a98cde67f826a6057f1628d2fac
#
_entry.id   5e2c6a98cde67f826a6057f1628d2fac
#
_cell.length_a   1.000
_cell.length_b   1.000
_cell.length_c   1.000
_cell.angle_alpha   90.00
_cell.angle_beta   90.00
_cell.angle_gamma   90.00
#
_symmetry.space_group_name_H-M   'P 1'
#
loop_
_entity.id
_entity.type
_entity.pdbx_description
1 polymer ?
#
loop_
_entity_poly.entity_id
_entity_poly.type
_entity_poly.pdbx_seq_one_letter_code
_entity_poly.pdbx_strand_id
1 'polypeptide(L)'
;QILFERGEYEVALKDADACALKKARVLPLISLYALGRTSEIYERIEIQSKAGDEDISIAAFAAFISEVEKKPAKYSFCPNPMDLIHISNLSSHTRDSSGFIAGLTQELNKIETVWEPLGKATVGGFQSARGRNLFESPSGNIARLKSFIIREIEKYYLRFQKEPCSYIQKFPAKRILNGWSVILKNKGHQDVHIHPEGWLSGVIYLKVVPSLGENEGAIEFSLNGRDYFDDNAPRLTFEPEEGDIVFFPSSLHHRTIPFTTDLDRIIVSFDLVPEAAGP
;
A
#
# COMPACT_ATOMS: atom_id res chain seq x y z
N GLN A 1 -4.76 14.98 13.99
CA GLN A 1 -5.77 14.66 12.95
C GLN A 1 -7.00 15.55 13.06
N ILE A 2 -7.71 15.59 14.22
CA ILE A 2 -8.95 16.40 14.41
C ILE A 2 -8.70 17.89 14.13
N LEU A 3 -7.59 18.45 14.60
CA LEU A 3 -7.23 19.85 14.37
C LEU A 3 -6.98 20.13 12.89
N PHE A 4 -6.32 19.21 12.20
CA PHE A 4 -6.07 19.30 10.78
C PHE A 4 -7.38 19.30 9.97
N GLU A 5 -8.31 18.40 10.28
CA GLU A 5 -9.64 18.32 9.66
C GLU A 5 -10.50 19.59 9.90
N ARG A 6 -10.21 20.35 10.96
CA ARG A 6 -10.84 21.65 11.26
C ARG A 6 -10.16 22.84 10.60
N GLY A 7 -9.06 22.64 9.88
CA GLY A 7 -8.25 23.71 9.28
C GLY A 7 -7.37 24.47 10.28
N GLU A 8 -7.21 23.96 11.51
CA GLU A 8 -6.39 24.56 12.57
C GLU A 8 -4.91 24.15 12.41
N TYR A 9 -4.33 24.42 11.24
CA TYR A 9 -3.03 23.87 10.80
C TYR A 9 -1.84 24.30 11.66
N GLU A 10 -1.81 25.54 12.17
CA GLU A 10 -0.73 25.98 13.06
C GLU A 10 -0.76 25.24 14.41
N VAL A 11 -1.94 24.99 14.96
CA VAL A 11 -2.11 24.23 16.20
C VAL A 11 -1.78 22.77 15.96
N ALA A 12 -2.24 22.22 14.84
CA ALA A 12 -1.92 20.85 14.41
C ALA A 12 -0.41 20.64 14.25
N LEU A 13 0.31 21.61 13.67
CA LEU A 13 1.76 21.60 13.52
C LEU A 13 2.46 21.56 14.88
N LYS A 14 2.07 22.45 15.80
CA LYS A 14 2.64 22.51 17.16
C LYS A 14 2.45 21.20 17.92
N ASP A 15 1.25 20.63 17.87
CA ASP A 15 0.93 19.37 18.53
C ASP A 15 1.68 18.18 17.90
N ALA A 16 1.81 18.19 16.56
CA ALA A 16 2.56 17.17 15.85
C ALA A 16 4.07 17.22 16.17
N ASP A 17 4.65 18.42 16.30
CA ASP A 17 6.05 18.62 16.70
C ASP A 17 6.31 18.15 18.14
N ALA A 18 5.33 18.24 19.02
CA ALA A 18 5.44 17.73 20.39
C ALA A 18 5.23 16.19 20.47
N CYS A 19 4.79 15.54 19.40
CA CYS A 19 4.48 14.12 19.39
C CYS A 19 5.70 13.26 19.07
N ALA A 20 6.14 12.40 20.01
CA ALA A 20 7.27 11.50 19.84
C ALA A 20 6.94 10.20 19.06
N LEU A 21 5.69 9.98 18.68
CA LEU A 21 5.27 8.76 17.99
C LEU A 21 5.80 8.70 16.55
N LYS A 22 6.46 7.61 16.17
CA LYS A 22 6.99 7.40 14.81
C LYS A 22 5.90 7.64 13.74
N LYS A 23 4.72 7.09 13.91
CA LYS A 23 3.60 7.25 12.97
C LYS A 23 3.08 8.68 12.80
N ALA A 24 3.47 9.61 13.69
CA ALA A 24 3.07 11.01 13.63
C ALA A 24 4.10 11.89 12.89
N ARG A 25 5.27 11.36 12.52
CA ARG A 25 6.39 12.14 11.94
C ARG A 25 6.05 12.84 10.61
N VAL A 26 5.10 12.33 9.87
CA VAL A 26 4.63 12.97 8.63
C VAL A 26 3.67 14.13 8.88
N LEU A 27 2.98 14.17 10.03
CA LEU A 27 1.95 15.19 10.31
C LEU A 27 2.48 16.62 10.31
N PRO A 28 3.69 16.94 10.83
CA PRO A 28 4.27 18.28 10.68
C PRO A 28 4.46 18.68 9.20
N LEU A 29 4.87 17.74 8.35
CA LEU A 29 5.09 18.02 6.92
C LEU A 29 3.76 18.32 6.22
N ILE A 30 2.71 17.55 6.51
CA ILE A 30 1.37 17.75 5.97
C ILE A 30 0.80 19.11 6.45
N SER A 31 0.99 19.44 7.75
CA SER A 31 0.54 20.73 8.29
C SER A 31 1.27 21.90 7.62
N LEU A 32 2.58 21.79 7.40
CA LEU A 32 3.37 22.79 6.68
C LEU A 32 2.94 22.95 5.22
N TYR A 33 2.56 21.85 4.57
CA TYR A 33 2.02 21.89 3.21
C TYR A 33 0.70 22.67 3.16
N ALA A 34 -0.23 22.39 4.08
CA ALA A 34 -1.48 23.14 4.18
C ALA A 34 -1.29 24.63 4.50
N LEU A 35 -0.19 24.99 5.17
CA LEU A 35 0.21 26.38 5.47
C LEU A 35 1.02 27.06 4.33
N GLY A 36 1.35 26.34 3.24
CA GLY A 36 2.18 26.86 2.15
C GLY A 36 3.66 27.08 2.51
N ARG A 37 4.14 26.48 3.60
CA ARG A 37 5.51 26.67 4.12
C ARG A 37 6.50 25.67 3.50
N THR A 38 6.60 25.68 2.17
CA THR A 38 7.35 24.70 1.38
C THR A 38 8.84 24.60 1.76
N SER A 39 9.52 25.73 2.04
CA SER A 39 10.94 25.70 2.41
C SER A 39 11.21 24.87 3.65
N GLU A 40 10.36 25.00 4.68
CA GLU A 40 10.49 24.24 5.93
C GLU A 40 10.21 22.74 5.74
N ILE A 41 9.35 22.38 4.80
CA ILE A 41 9.12 20.99 4.42
C ILE A 41 10.45 20.36 3.97
N TYR A 42 11.14 20.99 3.02
CA TYR A 42 12.42 20.48 2.50
C TYR A 42 13.51 20.38 3.57
N GLU A 43 13.62 21.38 4.46
CA GLU A 43 14.55 21.33 5.58
C GLU A 43 14.27 20.16 6.53
N ARG A 44 13.00 19.94 6.89
CA ARG A 44 12.60 18.83 7.78
C ARG A 44 12.81 17.47 7.13
N ILE A 45 12.49 17.33 5.85
CA ILE A 45 12.75 16.09 5.09
C ILE A 45 14.26 15.79 5.06
N GLU A 46 15.11 16.80 4.82
CA GLU A 46 16.56 16.60 4.83
C GLU A 46 17.10 16.18 6.20
N ILE A 47 16.56 16.74 7.29
CA ILE A 47 16.92 16.34 8.66
C ILE A 47 16.52 14.88 8.90
N GLN A 48 15.30 14.46 8.53
CA GLN A 48 14.84 13.10 8.68
C GLN A 48 15.67 12.11 7.84
N SER A 49 16.04 12.48 6.63
CA SER A 49 16.90 11.68 5.76
C SER A 49 18.27 11.40 6.39
N LYS A 50 18.86 12.40 7.05
CA LYS A 50 20.15 12.27 7.73
C LYS A 50 20.10 11.38 8.99
N ALA A 51 18.93 11.22 9.59
CA ALA A 51 18.74 10.34 10.75
C ALA A 51 18.87 8.84 10.39
N GLY A 52 18.77 8.50 9.08
CA GLY A 52 18.98 7.13 8.59
C GLY A 52 17.86 6.15 8.94
N ASP A 53 16.75 6.63 9.49
CA ASP A 53 15.57 5.83 9.85
C ASP A 53 14.53 6.00 8.73
N GLU A 54 14.35 4.96 7.93
CA GLU A 54 13.37 4.96 6.87
C GLU A 54 11.95 5.00 7.44
N ASP A 55 11.17 5.97 6.96
CA ASP A 55 9.76 6.14 7.31
C ASP A 55 8.93 6.16 6.05
N ILE A 56 8.03 5.19 5.94
CA ILE A 56 7.18 4.99 4.76
C ILE A 56 6.26 6.17 4.50
N SER A 57 5.72 6.79 5.57
CA SER A 57 4.82 7.93 5.43
C SER A 57 5.57 9.18 4.99
N ILE A 58 6.79 9.39 5.49
CA ILE A 58 7.65 10.48 5.02
C ILE A 58 8.07 10.25 3.56
N ALA A 59 8.40 9.01 3.18
CA ALA A 59 8.73 8.66 1.80
C ALA A 59 7.59 8.97 0.84
N ALA A 60 6.35 8.59 1.20
CA ALA A 60 5.16 8.89 0.42
C ALA A 60 4.97 10.40 0.21
N PHE A 61 5.08 11.17 1.29
CA PHE A 61 4.95 12.63 1.22
C PHE A 61 6.13 13.28 0.48
N ALA A 62 7.35 12.80 0.64
CA ALA A 62 8.53 13.30 -0.07
C ALA A 62 8.43 13.10 -1.58
N ALA A 63 7.91 11.96 -2.04
CA ALA A 63 7.63 11.70 -3.45
C ALA A 63 6.57 12.68 -3.98
N PHE A 64 5.47 12.89 -3.23
CA PHE A 64 4.42 13.84 -3.58
C PHE A 64 4.95 15.25 -3.73
N ILE A 65 5.59 15.81 -2.69
CA ILE A 65 6.05 17.20 -2.70
C ILE A 65 7.14 17.45 -3.76
N SER A 66 7.98 16.44 -4.02
CA SER A 66 8.98 16.52 -5.09
C SER A 66 8.35 16.68 -6.47
N GLU A 67 7.26 15.96 -6.70
CA GLU A 67 6.55 16.01 -7.98
C GLU A 67 5.76 17.30 -8.13
N VAL A 68 5.03 17.72 -7.10
CA VAL A 68 4.21 18.96 -7.13
C VAL A 68 5.09 20.20 -7.33
N GLU A 69 6.16 20.32 -6.58
CA GLU A 69 7.08 21.45 -6.64
C GLU A 69 8.13 21.35 -7.78
N LYS A 70 8.12 20.22 -8.52
CA LYS A 70 9.15 19.91 -9.54
C LYS A 70 10.58 20.08 -9.02
N LYS A 71 10.77 19.77 -7.74
CA LYS A 71 12.03 19.89 -7.00
C LYS A 71 12.27 18.65 -6.17
N PRO A 72 13.36 17.89 -6.41
CA PRO A 72 13.63 16.67 -5.64
C PRO A 72 13.79 16.94 -4.15
N ALA A 73 13.05 16.24 -3.32
CA ALA A 73 13.30 16.18 -1.89
C ALA A 73 14.48 15.23 -1.62
N LYS A 74 15.33 15.59 -0.64
CA LYS A 74 16.50 14.78 -0.28
C LYS A 74 16.09 13.61 0.64
N TYR A 75 15.22 12.75 0.15
CA TYR A 75 14.79 11.53 0.83
C TYR A 75 14.94 10.34 -0.11
N SER A 76 15.97 9.54 0.12
CA SER A 76 16.42 8.52 -0.85
C SER A 76 15.65 7.19 -0.77
N PHE A 77 14.66 7.04 0.13
CA PHE A 77 14.02 5.76 0.35
C PHE A 77 13.32 5.22 -0.90
N CYS A 78 12.40 5.94 -1.47
CA CYS A 78 11.66 5.53 -2.66
C CYS A 78 11.16 6.77 -3.41
N PRO A 79 12.05 7.53 -4.09
CA PRO A 79 11.70 8.82 -4.69
C PRO A 79 10.70 8.69 -5.84
N ASN A 80 10.73 7.58 -6.58
CA ASN A 80 9.85 7.32 -7.73
C ASN A 80 9.07 6.01 -7.52
N PRO A 81 8.11 5.94 -6.58
CA PRO A 81 7.47 4.68 -6.23
C PRO A 81 6.62 4.08 -7.37
N MET A 82 6.14 4.88 -8.30
CA MET A 82 5.34 4.40 -9.44
C MET A 82 6.17 3.59 -10.44
N ASP A 83 7.46 3.88 -10.59
CA ASP A 83 8.35 3.15 -11.48
C ASP A 83 8.67 1.72 -10.96
N LEU A 84 8.36 1.46 -9.70
CA LEU A 84 8.60 0.20 -9.02
C LEU A 84 7.33 -0.68 -8.91
N ILE A 85 6.30 -0.37 -9.67
CA ILE A 85 5.12 -1.25 -9.81
C ILE A 85 5.52 -2.45 -10.68
N HIS A 86 5.12 -3.65 -10.24
CA HIS A 86 5.35 -4.88 -10.98
C HIS A 86 4.09 -5.73 -11.02
N ILE A 87 3.74 -6.21 -12.20
CA ILE A 87 2.57 -7.04 -12.43
C ILE A 87 3.03 -8.40 -12.92
N SER A 88 2.47 -9.44 -12.35
CA SER A 88 2.60 -10.84 -12.77
C SER A 88 1.26 -11.56 -12.66
N ASN A 89 1.21 -12.86 -12.95
CA ASN A 89 -0.03 -13.62 -12.89
C ASN A 89 0.22 -15.03 -12.34
N LEU A 90 -0.76 -15.58 -11.63
CA LEU A 90 -0.72 -16.94 -11.04
C LEU A 90 -0.48 -18.03 -12.08
N SER A 91 -0.84 -17.83 -13.34
CA SER A 91 -0.58 -18.76 -14.45
C SER A 91 0.92 -19.04 -14.66
N SER A 92 1.81 -18.14 -14.23
CA SER A 92 3.26 -18.35 -14.22
C SER A 92 3.75 -19.36 -13.17
N HIS A 93 2.89 -19.74 -12.23
CA HIS A 93 3.21 -20.63 -11.10
C HIS A 93 2.47 -21.96 -11.13
N THR A 94 1.34 -22.04 -11.83
CA THR A 94 0.53 -23.26 -11.93
C THR A 94 -0.17 -23.33 -13.28
N ARG A 95 -0.22 -24.54 -13.87
CA ARG A 95 -0.91 -24.76 -15.15
C ARG A 95 -2.42 -24.64 -15.04
N ASP A 96 -2.98 -24.98 -13.88
CA ASP A 96 -4.39 -24.83 -13.55
C ASP A 96 -4.58 -23.69 -12.55
N SER A 97 -4.51 -22.46 -13.06
CA SER A 97 -4.72 -21.26 -12.25
C SER A 97 -6.16 -21.14 -11.79
N SER A 98 -7.14 -21.46 -12.64
CA SER A 98 -8.56 -21.37 -12.30
C SER A 98 -8.95 -22.36 -11.19
N GLY A 99 -8.52 -23.62 -11.30
CA GLY A 99 -8.74 -24.62 -10.25
C GLY A 99 -8.04 -24.24 -8.93
N PHE A 100 -6.83 -23.69 -9.02
CA PHE A 100 -6.12 -23.16 -7.84
C PHE A 100 -6.87 -22.01 -7.18
N ILE A 101 -7.36 -21.03 -7.95
CA ILE A 101 -8.12 -19.88 -7.44
C ILE A 101 -9.43 -20.33 -6.81
N ALA A 102 -10.15 -21.25 -7.45
CA ALA A 102 -11.39 -21.82 -6.89
C ALA A 102 -11.14 -22.50 -5.54
N GLY A 103 -10.12 -23.36 -5.46
CA GLY A 103 -9.75 -24.05 -4.21
C GLY A 103 -9.29 -23.07 -3.11
N LEU A 104 -8.51 -22.06 -3.47
CA LEU A 104 -8.06 -21.01 -2.55
C LEU A 104 -9.26 -20.21 -2.01
N THR A 105 -10.18 -19.79 -2.89
CA THR A 105 -11.40 -19.07 -2.49
C THR A 105 -12.25 -19.89 -1.52
N GLN A 106 -12.38 -21.23 -1.73
CA GLN A 106 -13.07 -22.12 -0.79
C GLN A 106 -12.38 -22.17 0.58
N GLU A 107 -11.06 -22.13 0.63
CA GLU A 107 -10.32 -22.09 1.91
C GLU A 107 -10.53 -20.74 2.61
N LEU A 108 -10.45 -19.62 1.87
CA LEU A 108 -10.66 -18.27 2.41
C LEU A 108 -12.08 -18.05 2.94
N ASN A 109 -13.10 -18.62 2.31
CA ASN A 109 -14.49 -18.55 2.77
C ASN A 109 -14.73 -19.19 4.15
N LYS A 110 -13.80 -19.99 4.65
CA LYS A 110 -13.85 -20.57 6.01
C LYS A 110 -13.20 -19.66 7.06
N ILE A 111 -12.58 -18.56 6.63
CA ILE A 111 -11.88 -17.63 7.51
C ILE A 111 -12.87 -16.59 8.00
N GLU A 112 -12.83 -16.32 9.31
CA GLU A 112 -13.62 -15.27 9.93
C GLU A 112 -13.28 -13.90 9.33
N THR A 113 -14.31 -13.15 8.97
CA THR A 113 -14.21 -11.81 8.40
C THR A 113 -15.04 -10.80 9.18
N VAL A 114 -14.65 -9.53 9.10
CA VAL A 114 -15.34 -8.41 9.75
C VAL A 114 -15.77 -7.41 8.68
N TRP A 115 -16.99 -6.94 8.75
CA TRP A 115 -17.52 -5.88 7.90
C TRP A 115 -16.90 -4.54 8.30
N GLU A 116 -16.36 -3.80 7.32
CA GLU A 116 -15.77 -2.47 7.51
C GLU A 116 -14.93 -2.34 8.79
N PRO A 117 -13.85 -3.13 8.93
CA PRO A 117 -13.12 -3.17 10.19
C PRO A 117 -12.52 -1.80 10.53
N LEU A 118 -12.74 -1.34 11.77
CA LEU A 118 -12.31 -0.04 12.25
C LEU A 118 -10.81 0.22 12.00
N GLY A 119 -10.50 1.38 11.43
CA GLY A 119 -9.12 1.80 11.13
C GLY A 119 -8.50 1.08 9.94
N LYS A 120 -9.32 0.50 9.06
CA LYS A 120 -8.92 -0.06 7.77
C LYS A 120 -9.52 0.77 6.64
N ALA A 121 -8.92 0.66 5.45
CA ALA A 121 -9.37 1.38 4.26
C ALA A 121 -10.61 0.74 3.59
N THR A 122 -11.04 -0.44 4.05
CA THR A 122 -12.15 -1.19 3.46
C THR A 122 -13.49 -0.54 3.79
N VAL A 123 -14.24 -0.16 2.76
CA VAL A 123 -15.61 0.38 2.80
C VAL A 123 -16.49 -0.50 1.93
N GLY A 124 -17.71 -0.80 2.37
CA GLY A 124 -18.65 -1.66 1.63
C GLY A 124 -18.15 -3.09 1.45
N GLY A 125 -17.42 -3.64 2.42
CA GLY A 125 -16.82 -4.96 2.30
C GLY A 125 -16.39 -5.61 3.60
N PHE A 126 -15.97 -6.87 3.47
CA PHE A 126 -15.43 -7.69 4.54
C PHE A 126 -13.91 -7.81 4.41
N GLN A 127 -13.23 -7.86 5.54
CA GLN A 127 -11.80 -8.18 5.62
C GLN A 127 -11.59 -9.27 6.68
N SER A 128 -10.59 -10.15 6.52
CA SER A 128 -10.23 -11.11 7.54
C SER A 128 -9.93 -10.41 8.88
N ALA A 129 -10.32 -11.06 9.99
CA ALA A 129 -10.29 -10.47 11.32
C ALA A 129 -8.91 -9.92 11.69
N ARG A 130 -8.89 -8.80 12.46
CA ARG A 130 -7.67 -8.14 12.91
C ARG A 130 -6.78 -9.09 13.71
N GLY A 131 -5.47 -9.03 13.44
CA GLY A 131 -4.47 -9.89 14.11
C GLY A 131 -4.34 -11.27 13.49
N ARG A 132 -5.12 -11.61 12.48
CA ARG A 132 -5.02 -12.88 11.75
C ARG A 132 -4.16 -12.68 10.50
N ASN A 133 -2.95 -13.24 10.52
CA ASN A 133 -2.09 -13.31 9.35
C ASN A 133 -2.35 -14.62 8.59
N LEU A 134 -2.79 -14.54 7.33
CA LEU A 134 -3.04 -15.72 6.48
C LEU A 134 -1.78 -16.58 6.29
N PHE A 135 -0.60 -15.97 6.38
CA PHE A 135 0.68 -16.63 6.13
C PHE A 135 1.43 -17.05 7.40
N GLU A 136 0.81 -16.90 8.57
CA GLU A 136 1.28 -17.50 9.81
C GLU A 136 0.79 -18.95 9.87
N SER A 137 1.68 -19.93 9.78
CA SER A 137 1.35 -21.38 9.77
C SER A 137 0.31 -21.79 8.72
N PRO A 138 0.45 -21.39 7.44
CA PRO A 138 -0.53 -21.69 6.41
C PRO A 138 -0.52 -23.17 6.01
N SER A 139 -1.66 -23.67 5.53
CA SER A 139 -1.80 -25.01 4.97
C SER A 139 -2.51 -24.96 3.60
N GLY A 140 -2.60 -26.09 2.89
CA GLY A 140 -3.35 -26.21 1.65
C GLY A 140 -2.96 -25.20 0.57
N ASN A 141 -3.96 -24.58 -0.06
CA ASN A 141 -3.73 -23.60 -1.12
C ASN A 141 -3.17 -22.28 -0.59
N ILE A 142 -3.44 -21.91 0.66
CA ILE A 142 -2.84 -20.71 1.30
C ILE A 142 -1.32 -20.90 1.43
N ALA A 143 -0.83 -22.08 1.79
CA ALA A 143 0.61 -22.37 1.83
C ALA A 143 1.25 -22.34 0.43
N ARG A 144 0.55 -22.86 -0.58
CA ARG A 144 1.02 -22.77 -1.98
C ARG A 144 1.07 -21.32 -2.45
N LEU A 145 0.04 -20.51 -2.14
CA LEU A 145 0.01 -19.08 -2.44
C LEU A 145 1.19 -18.36 -1.82
N LYS A 146 1.47 -18.58 -0.53
CA LYS A 146 2.66 -18.03 0.13
C LYS A 146 3.94 -18.36 -0.64
N SER A 147 4.09 -19.59 -1.13
CA SER A 147 5.26 -20.00 -1.91
C SER A 147 5.33 -19.30 -3.27
N PHE A 148 4.19 -18.99 -3.90
CA PHE A 148 4.15 -18.23 -5.15
C PHE A 148 4.56 -16.77 -4.91
N ILE A 149 4.01 -16.14 -3.87
CA ILE A 149 4.35 -14.77 -3.48
C ILE A 149 5.86 -14.64 -3.20
N ILE A 150 6.45 -15.57 -2.44
CA ILE A 150 7.88 -15.54 -2.13
C ILE A 150 8.72 -15.56 -3.41
N ARG A 151 8.39 -16.42 -4.38
CA ARG A 151 9.09 -16.47 -5.67
C ARG A 151 8.93 -15.17 -6.49
N GLU A 152 7.75 -14.57 -6.45
CA GLU A 152 7.52 -13.28 -7.13
C GLU A 152 8.27 -12.13 -6.44
N ILE A 153 8.39 -12.13 -5.11
CA ILE A 153 9.20 -11.16 -4.37
C ILE A 153 10.69 -11.26 -4.79
N GLU A 154 11.20 -12.47 -5.01
CA GLU A 154 12.57 -12.67 -5.51
C GLU A 154 12.73 -12.11 -6.93
N LYS A 155 11.77 -12.37 -7.83
CA LYS A 155 11.76 -11.79 -9.18
C LYS A 155 11.66 -10.27 -9.16
N TYR A 156 10.80 -9.73 -8.29
CA TYR A 156 10.67 -8.29 -8.06
C TYR A 156 12.02 -7.68 -7.70
N TYR A 157 12.69 -8.23 -6.67
CA TYR A 157 14.00 -7.74 -6.26
C TYR A 157 15.03 -7.82 -7.39
N LEU A 158 15.10 -8.94 -8.10
CA LEU A 158 16.04 -9.11 -9.23
C LEU A 158 15.77 -8.11 -10.36
N ARG A 159 14.50 -7.79 -10.63
CA ARG A 159 14.13 -6.80 -11.64
C ARG A 159 14.65 -5.41 -11.30
N PHE A 160 14.50 -5.00 -10.04
CA PHE A 160 14.79 -3.64 -9.59
C PHE A 160 16.13 -3.50 -8.84
N GLN A 161 16.95 -4.54 -8.72
CA GLN A 161 18.18 -4.55 -7.92
C GLN A 161 19.22 -3.48 -8.28
N LYS A 162 19.10 -2.84 -9.43
CA LYS A 162 20.00 -1.77 -9.89
C LYS A 162 19.50 -0.36 -9.58
N GLU A 163 18.28 -0.24 -9.04
CA GLU A 163 17.71 1.05 -8.71
C GLU A 163 18.51 1.72 -7.56
N PRO A 164 18.89 3.01 -7.73
CA PRO A 164 19.80 3.66 -6.78
C PRO A 164 19.09 4.22 -5.54
N CYS A 165 17.97 3.65 -5.11
CA CYS A 165 17.21 4.09 -3.95
C CYS A 165 17.42 3.16 -2.75
N SER A 166 17.34 3.69 -1.52
CA SER A 166 17.56 2.87 -0.33
C SER A 166 16.45 1.83 -0.10
N TYR A 167 15.27 2.00 -0.68
CA TYR A 167 14.22 0.99 -0.72
C TYR A 167 14.70 -0.33 -1.34
N ILE A 168 15.49 -0.29 -2.41
CA ILE A 168 16.06 -1.47 -3.06
C ILE A 168 17.38 -1.88 -2.40
N GLN A 169 18.27 -0.92 -2.11
CA GLN A 169 19.59 -1.20 -1.52
C GLN A 169 19.50 -1.84 -0.13
N LYS A 170 18.46 -1.48 0.64
CA LYS A 170 18.18 -2.01 1.99
C LYS A 170 17.02 -3.01 1.99
N PHE A 171 16.74 -3.65 0.85
CA PHE A 171 15.64 -4.61 0.75
C PHE A 171 15.78 -5.69 1.84
N PRO A 172 14.76 -5.92 2.69
CA PRO A 172 14.91 -6.69 3.91
C PRO A 172 15.23 -8.16 3.64
N ALA A 173 16.39 -8.61 4.09
CA ALA A 173 16.79 -10.02 4.02
C ALA A 173 15.98 -10.88 5.00
N LYS A 174 15.78 -10.38 6.24
CA LYS A 174 14.89 -10.98 7.24
C LYS A 174 13.53 -10.26 7.19
N ARG A 175 12.48 -11.03 6.95
CA ARG A 175 11.17 -10.47 6.63
C ARG A 175 10.03 -11.41 6.97
N ILE A 176 8.90 -10.85 7.35
CA ILE A 176 7.65 -11.55 7.60
C ILE A 176 6.70 -11.18 6.45
N LEU A 177 6.01 -12.18 5.92
CA LEU A 177 4.89 -11.97 5.01
C LEU A 177 3.60 -11.92 5.83
N ASN A 178 2.95 -10.77 5.82
CA ASN A 178 1.65 -10.55 6.47
C ASN A 178 0.56 -10.49 5.39
N GLY A 179 -0.51 -11.26 5.52
CA GLY A 179 -1.56 -11.33 4.50
C GLY A 179 -2.95 -11.38 5.09
N TRP A 180 -3.90 -10.83 4.33
CA TRP A 180 -5.32 -10.80 4.66
C TRP A 180 -6.18 -10.88 3.40
N SER A 181 -7.41 -11.39 3.53
CA SER A 181 -8.39 -11.39 2.45
C SER A 181 -9.35 -10.21 2.56
N VAL A 182 -9.81 -9.72 1.42
CA VAL A 182 -10.83 -8.66 1.32
C VAL A 182 -11.89 -9.09 0.33
N ILE A 183 -13.16 -8.91 0.71
CA ILE A 183 -14.34 -9.18 -0.13
C ILE A 183 -15.12 -7.89 -0.20
N LEU A 184 -15.09 -7.22 -1.35
CA LEU A 184 -15.85 -6.00 -1.59
C LEU A 184 -17.21 -6.35 -2.22
N LYS A 185 -18.25 -5.67 -1.77
CA LYS A 185 -19.62 -5.76 -2.26
C LYS A 185 -19.95 -4.59 -3.20
N ASN A 186 -21.17 -4.56 -3.74
CA ASN A 186 -21.65 -3.43 -4.53
C ASN A 186 -21.32 -2.08 -3.87
N LYS A 187 -20.76 -1.13 -4.62
CA LYS A 187 -20.19 0.16 -4.17
C LYS A 187 -18.99 0.03 -3.22
N GLY A 188 -18.53 -1.20 -2.95
CA GLY A 188 -17.37 -1.44 -2.12
C GLY A 188 -16.07 -0.94 -2.75
N HIS A 189 -15.17 -0.46 -1.90
CA HIS A 189 -13.86 0.03 -2.30
C HIS A 189 -12.88 -0.01 -1.13
N GLN A 190 -11.65 0.31 -1.42
CA GLN A 190 -10.66 0.69 -0.40
C GLN A 190 -10.32 2.15 -0.61
N ASP A 191 -10.44 2.97 0.45
CA ASP A 191 -10.04 4.37 0.44
C ASP A 191 -8.55 4.52 0.13
N VAL A 192 -8.14 5.73 -0.32
CA VAL A 192 -6.73 6.04 -0.56
C VAL A 192 -5.90 5.84 0.72
N HIS A 193 -4.87 5.01 0.64
CA HIS A 193 -4.02 4.67 1.78
C HIS A 193 -2.63 4.20 1.34
N ILE A 194 -1.74 4.09 2.31
CA ILE A 194 -0.43 3.43 2.24
C ILE A 194 -0.33 2.36 3.32
N HIS A 195 0.74 1.56 3.31
CA HIS A 195 1.02 0.57 4.36
C HIS A 195 2.25 0.98 5.17
N PRO A 196 2.10 1.79 6.25
CA PRO A 196 3.24 2.40 6.94
C PRO A 196 4.21 1.41 7.60
N GLU A 197 3.76 0.19 7.88
CA GLU A 197 4.58 -0.86 8.50
C GLU A 197 5.19 -1.82 7.45
N GLY A 198 4.70 -1.75 6.19
CA GLY A 198 5.16 -2.57 5.09
C GLY A 198 6.42 -1.99 4.43
N TRP A 199 7.16 -2.86 3.76
CA TRP A 199 8.22 -2.46 2.83
C TRP A 199 7.73 -2.56 1.39
N LEU A 200 7.28 -3.73 1.00
CA LEU A 200 6.65 -4.05 -0.27
C LEU A 200 5.23 -4.53 -0.01
N SER A 201 4.27 -3.98 -0.70
CA SER A 201 2.87 -4.40 -0.67
C SER A 201 2.48 -5.10 -1.96
N GLY A 202 1.45 -5.92 -1.89
CA GLY A 202 0.89 -6.52 -3.08
C GLY A 202 -0.53 -6.99 -2.91
N VAL A 203 -1.17 -7.23 -4.04
CA VAL A 203 -2.54 -7.71 -4.13
C VAL A 203 -2.66 -8.79 -5.18
N ILE A 204 -3.44 -9.84 -4.86
CA ILE A 204 -3.75 -10.95 -5.76
C ILE A 204 -5.25 -10.96 -6.00
N TYR A 205 -5.65 -10.98 -7.27
CA TYR A 205 -7.04 -10.91 -7.69
C TYR A 205 -7.59 -12.33 -7.89
N LEU A 206 -8.50 -12.75 -7.00
CA LEU A 206 -9.14 -14.08 -7.06
C LEU A 206 -10.49 -14.03 -7.76
N LYS A 207 -11.17 -12.91 -7.68
CA LYS A 207 -12.40 -12.62 -8.41
C LYS A 207 -12.46 -11.13 -8.70
N VAL A 208 -12.55 -10.80 -9.97
CA VAL A 208 -12.72 -9.42 -10.45
C VAL A 208 -14.18 -9.15 -10.80
N VAL A 209 -14.54 -7.88 -10.93
CA VAL A 209 -15.88 -7.44 -11.35
C VAL A 209 -15.77 -6.80 -12.72
N PRO A 210 -16.81 -6.90 -13.57
CA PRO A 210 -16.83 -6.17 -14.82
C PRO A 210 -16.89 -4.65 -14.55
N SER A 211 -16.15 -3.89 -15.34
CA SER A 211 -16.24 -2.43 -15.33
C SER A 211 -17.48 -2.02 -16.11
N LEU A 212 -18.53 -1.58 -15.41
CA LEU A 212 -19.78 -1.10 -16.02
C LEU A 212 -19.74 0.41 -16.25
N GLY A 213 -18.89 1.13 -15.55
CA GLY A 213 -18.56 2.53 -15.71
C GLY A 213 -17.07 2.73 -16.01
N GLU A 214 -16.53 3.90 -15.74
CA GLU A 214 -15.12 4.19 -16.00
C GLU A 214 -14.23 3.58 -14.92
N ASN A 215 -13.41 2.59 -15.28
CA ASN A 215 -12.42 1.92 -14.41
C ASN A 215 -12.98 1.28 -13.12
N GLU A 216 -14.26 0.93 -13.09
CA GLU A 216 -14.88 0.31 -11.91
C GLU A 216 -14.16 -0.97 -11.48
N GLY A 217 -13.85 -1.11 -10.18
CA GLY A 217 -13.12 -2.24 -9.63
C GLY A 217 -11.61 -2.24 -9.86
N ALA A 218 -11.09 -1.27 -10.63
CA ALA A 218 -9.66 -1.11 -10.85
C ALA A 218 -8.91 -0.68 -9.58
N ILE A 219 -7.59 -0.87 -9.57
CA ILE A 219 -6.69 -0.23 -8.61
C ILE A 219 -6.12 1.04 -9.23
N GLU A 220 -6.20 2.14 -8.50
CA GLU A 220 -5.56 3.40 -8.86
C GLU A 220 -4.41 3.68 -7.92
N PHE A 221 -3.24 3.94 -8.49
CA PHE A 221 -2.05 4.42 -7.82
C PHE A 221 -1.93 5.93 -8.01
N SER A 222 -1.49 6.63 -6.97
CA SER A 222 -1.28 8.08 -7.02
C SER A 222 -0.20 8.50 -6.04
N LEU A 223 0.37 9.70 -6.24
CA LEU A 223 1.17 10.37 -5.21
C LEU A 223 0.30 11.15 -4.23
N ASN A 224 -0.99 11.38 -4.54
CA ASN A 224 -1.94 12.04 -3.64
C ASN A 224 -2.25 11.17 -2.43
N GLY A 225 -2.19 11.75 -1.26
CA GLY A 225 -2.63 11.14 -0.01
C GLY A 225 -4.04 11.58 0.38
N ARG A 226 -4.49 11.13 1.55
CA ARG A 226 -5.77 11.54 2.12
C ARG A 226 -5.77 13.02 2.54
N ASP A 227 -4.65 13.48 3.12
CA ASP A 227 -4.53 14.77 3.77
C ASP A 227 -3.68 15.76 2.95
N TYR A 228 -3.28 15.40 1.74
CA TYR A 228 -2.57 16.24 0.78
C TYR A 228 -2.89 15.83 -0.66
N PHE A 229 -3.10 16.81 -1.50
CA PHE A 229 -3.63 16.59 -2.84
C PHE A 229 -3.20 17.69 -3.81
N ASP A 230 -2.91 17.28 -5.05
CA ASP A 230 -2.73 18.16 -6.20
C ASP A 230 -3.34 17.51 -7.45
N ASP A 231 -4.09 18.27 -8.23
CA ASP A 231 -4.78 17.74 -9.43
C ASP A 231 -3.80 17.25 -10.50
N ASN A 232 -2.59 17.83 -10.55
CA ASN A 232 -1.55 17.48 -11.51
C ASN A 232 -0.65 16.32 -11.04
N ALA A 233 -0.82 15.84 -9.81
CA ALA A 233 -0.05 14.70 -9.35
C ALA A 233 -0.35 13.45 -10.21
N PRO A 234 0.68 12.69 -10.61
CA PRO A 234 0.51 11.56 -11.50
C PRO A 234 -0.38 10.49 -10.89
N ARG A 235 -1.18 9.85 -11.74
CA ARG A 235 -2.05 8.72 -11.42
C ARG A 235 -1.85 7.61 -12.45
N LEU A 236 -1.94 6.38 -11.99
CA LEU A 236 -1.93 5.19 -12.83
C LEU A 236 -3.07 4.28 -12.43
N THR A 237 -3.97 4.01 -13.35
CA THR A 237 -5.07 3.07 -13.15
C THR A 237 -4.73 1.74 -13.83
N PHE A 238 -4.95 0.64 -13.13
CA PHE A 238 -4.79 -0.71 -13.64
C PHE A 238 -6.08 -1.50 -13.43
N GLU A 239 -6.64 -2.01 -14.52
CA GLU A 239 -7.80 -2.91 -14.52
C GLU A 239 -7.28 -4.34 -14.40
N PRO A 240 -7.47 -5.02 -13.25
CA PRO A 240 -6.90 -6.34 -13.05
C PRO A 240 -7.76 -7.43 -13.68
N GLU A 241 -7.09 -8.51 -14.08
CA GLU A 241 -7.70 -9.78 -14.44
C GLU A 241 -7.61 -10.79 -13.29
N GLU A 242 -8.43 -11.85 -13.35
CA GLU A 242 -8.36 -12.95 -12.39
C GLU A 242 -7.00 -13.65 -12.46
N GLY A 243 -6.37 -13.80 -11.31
CA GLY A 243 -5.03 -14.36 -11.18
C GLY A 243 -3.90 -13.34 -11.19
N ASP A 244 -4.17 -12.07 -11.49
CA ASP A 244 -3.12 -11.05 -11.44
C ASP A 244 -2.56 -10.86 -10.05
N ILE A 245 -1.26 -10.59 -10.01
CA ILE A 245 -0.49 -10.26 -8.81
C ILE A 245 0.18 -8.91 -9.07
N VAL A 246 -0.18 -7.91 -8.29
CA VAL A 246 0.39 -6.57 -8.40
C VAL A 246 1.24 -6.28 -7.17
N PHE A 247 2.48 -5.86 -7.40
CA PHE A 247 3.44 -5.46 -6.36
C PHE A 247 3.75 -3.97 -6.48
N PHE A 248 3.90 -3.30 -5.36
CA PHE A 248 4.25 -1.89 -5.30
C PHE A 248 4.91 -1.53 -3.96
N PRO A 249 5.74 -0.48 -3.91
CA PRO A 249 6.29 0.02 -2.66
C PRO A 249 5.19 0.38 -1.67
N SER A 250 5.32 -0.02 -0.41
CA SER A 250 4.31 0.26 0.63
C SER A 250 4.08 1.75 0.87
N SER A 251 4.98 2.62 0.39
CA SER A 251 4.85 4.08 0.39
C SER A 251 3.99 4.64 -0.74
N LEU A 252 3.60 3.82 -1.73
CA LEU A 252 2.78 4.29 -2.84
C LEU A 252 1.30 4.28 -2.45
N HIS A 253 0.65 5.45 -2.53
CA HIS A 253 -0.77 5.57 -2.32
C HIS A 253 -1.55 4.81 -3.38
N HIS A 254 -2.57 4.10 -2.93
CA HIS A 254 -3.45 3.34 -3.79
C HIS A 254 -4.86 3.27 -3.21
N ARG A 255 -5.81 3.04 -4.11
CA ARG A 255 -7.22 2.83 -3.77
C ARG A 255 -7.87 1.84 -4.74
N THR A 256 -9.03 1.30 -4.37
CA THR A 256 -9.91 0.61 -5.31
C THR A 256 -10.97 1.60 -5.79
N ILE A 257 -11.19 1.68 -7.10
CA ILE A 257 -12.30 2.47 -7.67
C ILE A 257 -13.61 1.73 -7.37
N PRO A 258 -14.62 2.38 -6.74
CA PRO A 258 -15.91 1.76 -6.45
C PRO A 258 -16.56 1.17 -7.70
N PHE A 259 -17.35 0.12 -7.55
CA PHE A 259 -18.05 -0.57 -8.65
C PHE A 259 -19.52 -0.78 -8.33
N THR A 260 -20.36 -0.91 -9.37
CA THR A 260 -21.82 -0.91 -9.25
C THR A 260 -22.48 -2.26 -9.57
N THR A 261 -21.70 -3.33 -9.74
CA THR A 261 -22.21 -4.70 -9.91
C THR A 261 -22.54 -5.35 -8.59
N ASP A 262 -23.50 -6.30 -8.58
CA ASP A 262 -23.81 -7.13 -7.41
C ASP A 262 -22.85 -8.32 -7.22
N LEU A 263 -21.84 -8.45 -8.08
CA LEU A 263 -20.79 -9.46 -7.94
C LEU A 263 -19.79 -9.06 -6.86
N ASP A 264 -19.32 -10.06 -6.14
CA ASP A 264 -18.23 -9.87 -5.15
C ASP A 264 -16.88 -9.71 -5.86
N ARG A 265 -16.08 -8.74 -5.42
CA ARG A 265 -14.66 -8.65 -5.76
C ARG A 265 -13.84 -9.24 -4.62
N ILE A 266 -13.03 -10.25 -4.91
CA ILE A 266 -12.27 -11.00 -3.88
C ILE A 266 -10.78 -10.90 -4.17
N ILE A 267 -10.03 -10.48 -3.16
CA ILE A 267 -8.58 -10.35 -3.23
C ILE A 267 -7.90 -10.94 -1.99
N VAL A 268 -6.62 -11.26 -2.14
CA VAL A 268 -5.68 -11.41 -1.03
C VAL A 268 -4.67 -10.26 -1.13
N SER A 269 -4.63 -9.43 -0.10
CA SER A 269 -3.60 -8.41 0.07
C SER A 269 -2.50 -8.92 0.98
N PHE A 270 -1.28 -8.43 0.77
CA PHE A 270 -0.14 -8.79 1.62
C PHE A 270 0.90 -7.67 1.71
N ASP A 271 1.63 -7.69 2.82
CA ASP A 271 2.81 -6.87 3.04
C ASP A 271 4.03 -7.73 3.35
N LEU A 272 5.14 -7.37 2.75
CA LEU A 272 6.46 -7.75 3.22
C LEU A 272 6.87 -6.77 4.31
N VAL A 273 7.01 -7.25 5.53
CA VAL A 273 7.39 -6.44 6.69
C VAL A 273 8.80 -6.82 7.13
N PRO A 274 9.72 -5.86 7.29
CA PRO A 274 11.02 -6.14 7.87
C PRO A 274 10.88 -6.79 9.25
N GLU A 275 11.58 -7.89 9.50
CA GLU A 275 11.65 -8.44 10.83
C GLU A 275 12.48 -7.49 11.71
N ALA A 276 11.92 -7.06 12.84
CA ALA A 276 12.64 -6.20 13.76
C ALA A 276 13.95 -6.87 14.14
N ALA A 277 15.06 -6.12 14.10
CA ALA A 277 16.31 -6.61 14.68
C ALA A 277 16.01 -6.94 16.14
N GLY A 278 16.20 -8.20 16.52
CA GLY A 278 16.07 -8.61 17.92
C GLY A 278 16.94 -7.73 18.82
N PRO A 279 16.56 -7.58 20.08
CA PRO A 279 17.29 -6.75 21.04
C PRO A 279 18.72 -7.20 21.23
#